data_01bf30427c93ab98b06211e3fe2325be
#
_entry.id   01bf30427c93ab98b06211e3fe2325be
#
_cell.length_a   1.000
_cell.length_b   1.000
_cell.length_c   1.000
_cell.angle_alpha   90.00
_cell.angle_beta   90.00
_cell.angle_gamma   90.00
#
_symmetry.space_group_name_H-M   'P 1'
#
loop_
_entity.id
_entity.type
_entity.pdbx_description
1 polymer ?
#
loop_
_entity_poly.entity_id
_entity_poly.type
_entity_poly.pdbx_seq_one_letter_code
_entity_poly.pdbx_strand_id
1 'polypeptide(L)'
;QFVEWVRDSIIRTRLADPAYGGDESYMITEDKNGDPITPRLDWNKRLPRKPNEDEQRAFESLYVTNPVTGEKSIDGRQLNYRYEIYDYTSAALRRNRLNPQERNLNTDITVDPNEVVMISKDTAYVDENGVIHNETINRPLTGPWDFLNTYIVNIYPDTTCWVNDFRNSDNEIYLRNYFSNPTYNNYPVVGVTWEQANAFCAWRTDYLLKGLGREARYVQRYRLPTEAEWEYAARGKNQDEFPWDNQNVKSGNGCFFANFKPDRGNYTKDGNLITSKVGIYGANSNGLFDMAGNVAEWTSTIYTEAGVDAMNDLNPQLDYKAAKEDPYRLKKKSVRGGSWKDPESYIRSAWRTWEYQNQPRSYIGFRCVRSLASSSSEAAKENKKSSKKKRR
;
A
#
# COMPACT_ATOMS: atom_id res chain seq x y z
N GLN A 1 -7.52 -5.64 8.67
CA GLN A 1 -7.85 -5.33 7.26
C GLN A 1 -6.92 -6.00 6.27
N PHE A 2 -5.57 -5.93 6.45
CA PHE A 2 -4.64 -6.59 5.52
C PHE A 2 -4.86 -8.11 5.48
N VAL A 3 -4.92 -8.76 6.63
CA VAL A 3 -5.20 -10.22 6.73
C VAL A 3 -6.55 -10.57 6.14
N GLU A 4 -7.58 -9.75 6.37
CA GLU A 4 -8.90 -9.92 5.77
C GLU A 4 -8.84 -9.82 4.24
N TRP A 5 -8.12 -8.83 3.70
CA TRP A 5 -7.91 -8.70 2.27
C TRP A 5 -7.23 -9.91 1.66
N VAL A 6 -6.12 -10.36 2.25
CA VAL A 6 -5.39 -11.55 1.78
C VAL A 6 -6.32 -12.77 1.80
N ARG A 7 -6.97 -13.03 2.93
CA ARG A 7 -7.90 -14.17 3.09
C ARG A 7 -9.05 -14.12 2.08
N ASP A 8 -9.71 -12.98 1.96
CA ASP A 8 -10.86 -12.84 1.05
C ASP A 8 -10.43 -12.92 -0.43
N SER A 9 -9.24 -12.39 -0.77
CA SER A 9 -8.66 -12.53 -2.11
C SER A 9 -8.45 -14.01 -2.47
N ILE A 10 -7.84 -14.77 -1.54
CA ILE A 10 -7.61 -16.20 -1.67
C ILE A 10 -8.91 -16.95 -1.95
N ILE A 11 -9.88 -16.77 -1.04
CA ILE A 11 -11.16 -17.45 -1.10
C ILE A 11 -11.86 -17.16 -2.42
N ARG A 12 -11.92 -15.89 -2.85
CA ARG A 12 -12.58 -15.50 -4.10
C ARG A 12 -11.89 -16.06 -5.33
N THR A 13 -10.56 -16.06 -5.34
CA THR A 13 -9.79 -16.65 -6.46
C THR A 13 -10.11 -18.12 -6.62
N ARG A 14 -10.21 -18.88 -5.51
CA ARG A 14 -10.55 -20.31 -5.57
C ARG A 14 -12.00 -20.56 -5.94
N LEU A 15 -12.92 -19.77 -5.42
CA LEU A 15 -14.33 -19.85 -5.79
C LEU A 15 -14.61 -19.44 -7.24
N ALA A 16 -13.70 -18.68 -7.85
CA ALA A 16 -13.79 -18.28 -9.25
C ALA A 16 -13.14 -19.26 -10.22
N ASP A 17 -12.40 -20.26 -9.73
CA ASP A 17 -11.59 -21.15 -10.55
C ASP A 17 -12.29 -22.50 -10.76
N PRO A 18 -12.76 -22.81 -12.00
CA PRO A 18 -13.44 -24.06 -12.30
C PRO A 18 -12.59 -25.32 -12.05
N ALA A 19 -11.25 -25.20 -12.13
CA ALA A 19 -10.34 -26.32 -11.86
C ALA A 19 -10.46 -26.85 -10.43
N TYR A 20 -10.95 -26.01 -9.51
CA TYR A 20 -11.16 -26.38 -8.11
C TYR A 20 -12.65 -26.53 -7.73
N GLY A 21 -13.54 -26.61 -8.73
CA GLY A 21 -14.98 -26.66 -8.50
C GLY A 21 -15.62 -25.27 -8.31
N GLY A 22 -14.89 -24.21 -8.64
CA GLY A 22 -15.40 -22.83 -8.56
C GLY A 22 -16.33 -22.47 -9.72
N ASP A 23 -16.88 -21.27 -9.65
CA ASP A 23 -17.85 -20.72 -10.59
C ASP A 23 -17.40 -19.32 -11.05
N GLU A 24 -17.36 -19.09 -12.35
CA GLU A 24 -17.06 -17.80 -12.97
C GLU A 24 -17.93 -16.64 -12.47
N SER A 25 -19.06 -16.94 -11.82
CA SER A 25 -19.92 -15.92 -11.20
C SER A 25 -19.23 -15.09 -10.10
N TYR A 26 -18.05 -15.51 -9.62
CA TYR A 26 -17.18 -14.73 -8.73
C TYR A 26 -16.24 -13.78 -9.47
N MET A 27 -16.32 -13.75 -10.82
CA MET A 27 -15.57 -12.84 -11.68
C MET A 27 -16.49 -11.84 -12.37
N ILE A 28 -15.97 -10.66 -12.63
CA ILE A 28 -16.57 -9.68 -13.54
C ILE A 28 -15.85 -9.84 -14.87
N THR A 29 -16.56 -10.30 -15.89
CA THR A 29 -16.04 -10.57 -17.24
C THR A 29 -16.48 -9.54 -18.26
N GLU A 30 -17.53 -8.77 -17.94
CA GLU A 30 -18.12 -7.76 -18.81
C GLU A 30 -18.20 -6.40 -18.11
N ASP A 31 -18.21 -5.35 -18.87
CA ASP A 31 -18.47 -4.01 -18.38
C ASP A 31 -20.00 -3.73 -18.24
N LYS A 32 -20.36 -2.49 -17.90
CA LYS A 32 -21.77 -2.08 -17.75
C LYS A 32 -22.55 -2.08 -19.08
N ASN A 33 -21.87 -2.11 -20.20
CA ASN A 33 -22.46 -2.12 -21.54
C ASN A 33 -22.54 -3.53 -22.12
N GLY A 34 -21.98 -4.53 -21.42
CA GLY A 34 -21.86 -5.91 -21.89
C GLY A 34 -20.60 -6.16 -22.75
N ASP A 35 -19.67 -5.22 -22.80
CA ASP A 35 -18.43 -5.42 -23.51
C ASP A 35 -17.47 -6.28 -22.69
N PRO A 36 -16.76 -7.26 -23.29
CA PRO A 36 -15.85 -8.14 -22.59
C PRO A 36 -14.66 -7.36 -22.02
N ILE A 37 -14.35 -7.58 -20.77
CA ILE A 37 -13.20 -7.00 -20.08
C ILE A 37 -12.25 -8.10 -19.60
N THR A 38 -11.02 -7.74 -19.27
CA THR A 38 -10.14 -8.68 -18.58
C THR A 38 -10.79 -9.11 -17.26
N PRO A 39 -10.98 -10.42 -17.03
CA PRO A 39 -11.64 -10.92 -15.84
C PRO A 39 -11.00 -10.43 -14.55
N ARG A 40 -11.81 -10.00 -13.60
CA ARG A 40 -11.37 -9.55 -12.28
C ARG A 40 -12.32 -10.04 -11.21
N LEU A 41 -11.84 -10.22 -9.97
CA LEU A 41 -12.65 -10.71 -8.87
C LEU A 41 -13.84 -9.77 -8.57
N ASP A 42 -15.02 -10.36 -8.42
CA ASP A 42 -16.21 -9.62 -7.96
C ASP A 42 -16.24 -9.53 -6.43
N TRP A 43 -15.82 -8.39 -5.91
CA TRP A 43 -15.86 -8.11 -4.48
C TRP A 43 -17.27 -7.83 -3.93
N ASN A 44 -18.29 -7.63 -4.78
CA ASN A 44 -19.67 -7.40 -4.35
C ASN A 44 -20.38 -8.71 -4.07
N LYS A 45 -19.99 -9.80 -4.73
CA LYS A 45 -20.56 -11.12 -4.48
C LYS A 45 -20.24 -11.54 -3.04
N ARG A 46 -21.24 -11.94 -2.29
CA ARG A 46 -21.06 -12.39 -0.89
C ARG A 46 -20.41 -13.77 -0.88
N LEU A 47 -19.47 -13.95 0.04
CA LEU A 47 -18.93 -15.28 0.30
C LEU A 47 -20.02 -16.19 0.87
N PRO A 48 -20.05 -17.48 0.49
CA PRO A 48 -21.08 -18.40 0.95
C PRO A 48 -20.96 -18.64 2.46
N ARG A 49 -22.08 -18.52 3.17
CA ARG A 49 -22.13 -18.86 4.60
C ARG A 49 -22.25 -20.36 4.85
N LYS A 50 -22.85 -21.07 3.90
CA LYS A 50 -22.99 -22.53 3.87
C LYS A 50 -22.54 -22.95 2.47
N PRO A 51 -21.26 -23.30 2.29
CA PRO A 51 -20.74 -23.72 1.01
C PRO A 51 -21.42 -25.03 0.56
N ASN A 52 -21.69 -25.11 -0.74
CA ASN A 52 -22.10 -26.37 -1.37
C ASN A 52 -20.87 -27.30 -1.51
N GLU A 53 -21.05 -28.52 -2.05
CA GLU A 53 -19.96 -29.49 -2.17
C GLU A 53 -18.80 -28.99 -3.06
N ASP A 54 -19.10 -28.27 -4.13
CA ASP A 54 -18.10 -27.71 -5.04
C ASP A 54 -17.35 -26.54 -4.39
N GLU A 55 -18.07 -25.62 -3.74
CA GLU A 55 -17.48 -24.54 -2.98
C GLU A 55 -16.62 -25.07 -1.81
N GLN A 56 -17.06 -26.17 -1.17
CA GLN A 56 -16.30 -26.83 -0.10
C GLN A 56 -15.01 -27.44 -0.64
N ARG A 57 -15.05 -28.05 -1.83
CA ARG A 57 -13.86 -28.56 -2.53
C ARG A 57 -12.90 -27.41 -2.88
N ALA A 58 -13.43 -26.28 -3.36
CA ALA A 58 -12.64 -25.09 -3.61
C ALA A 58 -11.94 -24.56 -2.33
N PHE A 59 -12.64 -24.55 -1.19
CA PHE A 59 -12.04 -24.17 0.10
C PHE A 59 -10.97 -25.16 0.55
N GLU A 60 -11.18 -26.45 0.40
CA GLU A 60 -10.20 -27.46 0.78
C GLU A 60 -8.92 -27.36 -0.07
N SER A 61 -9.05 -26.98 -1.32
CA SER A 61 -7.90 -26.80 -2.23
C SER A 61 -6.98 -25.63 -1.85
N LEU A 62 -7.41 -24.73 -0.94
CA LEU A 62 -6.58 -23.65 -0.41
C LEU A 62 -5.45 -24.13 0.48
N TYR A 63 -5.55 -25.34 0.99
CA TYR A 63 -4.63 -25.86 1.98
C TYR A 63 -3.68 -26.88 1.38
N VAL A 64 -2.41 -26.70 1.66
CA VAL A 64 -1.37 -27.72 1.45
C VAL A 64 -1.10 -28.39 2.77
N THR A 65 -1.17 -29.71 2.78
CA THR A 65 -0.82 -30.51 3.95
C THR A 65 0.67 -30.80 3.94
N ASN A 66 1.37 -30.44 5.00
CA ASN A 66 2.77 -30.81 5.16
C ASN A 66 2.86 -32.35 5.29
N PRO A 67 3.58 -33.04 4.38
CA PRO A 67 3.64 -34.50 4.39
C PRO A 67 4.33 -35.08 5.64
N VAL A 68 5.11 -34.29 6.36
CA VAL A 68 5.85 -34.73 7.54
C VAL A 68 5.08 -34.45 8.83
N THR A 69 4.50 -33.24 8.98
CA THR A 69 3.82 -32.85 10.23
C THR A 69 2.30 -33.04 10.18
N GLY A 70 1.71 -33.26 9.00
CA GLY A 70 0.26 -33.31 8.82
C GLY A 70 -0.45 -31.97 8.98
N GLU A 71 0.29 -30.87 9.22
CA GLU A 71 -0.28 -29.53 9.38
C GLU A 71 -0.78 -28.98 8.05
N LYS A 72 -1.98 -28.41 8.07
CA LYS A 72 -2.55 -27.71 6.92
C LYS A 72 -2.12 -26.26 6.96
N SER A 73 -1.52 -25.77 5.88
CA SER A 73 -1.17 -24.36 5.65
C SER A 73 -1.74 -23.86 4.33
N ILE A 74 -1.94 -22.55 4.23
CA ILE A 74 -2.41 -21.94 2.99
C ILE A 74 -1.25 -21.87 1.99
N ASP A 75 -1.47 -22.30 0.75
CA ASP A 75 -0.50 -22.11 -0.34
C ASP A 75 -0.50 -20.65 -0.81
N GLY A 76 0.40 -19.86 -0.23
CA GLY A 76 0.54 -18.45 -0.56
C GLY A 76 1.12 -18.16 -1.96
N ARG A 77 1.71 -19.15 -2.65
CA ARG A 77 2.43 -18.95 -3.92
C ARG A 77 1.51 -18.54 -5.08
N GLN A 78 0.25 -18.93 -5.03
CA GLN A 78 -0.73 -18.68 -6.10
C GLN A 78 -1.60 -17.44 -5.85
N LEU A 79 -1.30 -16.66 -4.82
CA LEU A 79 -2.11 -15.53 -4.39
C LEU A 79 -1.72 -14.26 -5.12
N ASN A 80 -2.04 -14.22 -6.39
CA ASN A 80 -1.72 -13.11 -7.25
C ASN A 80 -2.90 -12.15 -7.32
N TYR A 81 -2.69 -10.92 -6.89
CA TYR A 81 -3.67 -9.84 -7.00
C TYR A 81 -3.33 -8.94 -8.18
N ARG A 82 -4.27 -8.83 -9.12
CA ARG A 82 -4.18 -7.92 -10.26
C ARG A 82 -4.91 -6.62 -9.93
N TYR A 83 -4.27 -5.49 -10.20
CA TYR A 83 -4.88 -4.17 -10.10
C TYR A 83 -4.40 -3.25 -11.19
N GLU A 84 -5.16 -2.19 -11.43
CA GLU A 84 -4.91 -1.22 -12.46
C GLU A 84 -4.87 0.19 -11.88
N ILE A 85 -3.92 0.99 -12.36
CA ILE A 85 -3.77 2.40 -11.97
C ILE A 85 -3.70 3.25 -13.23
N TYR A 86 -4.57 4.24 -13.33
CA TYR A 86 -4.51 5.23 -14.39
C TYR A 86 -3.39 6.24 -14.09
N ASP A 87 -2.46 6.40 -15.02
CA ASP A 87 -1.36 7.35 -14.91
C ASP A 87 -1.82 8.76 -15.32
N TYR A 88 -2.39 9.45 -14.34
CA TYR A 88 -2.81 10.83 -14.52
C TYR A 88 -1.65 11.79 -14.79
N THR A 89 -0.46 11.48 -14.31
CA THR A 89 0.74 12.31 -14.49
C THR A 89 1.15 12.31 -15.94
N SER A 90 1.32 11.15 -16.54
CA SER A 90 1.63 11.02 -17.97
C SER A 90 0.48 11.56 -18.85
N ALA A 91 -0.77 11.26 -18.48
CA ALA A 91 -1.94 11.75 -19.21
C ALA A 91 -2.08 13.28 -19.20
N ALA A 92 -1.63 13.93 -18.11
CA ALA A 92 -1.67 15.40 -17.98
C ALA A 92 -0.57 16.10 -18.79
N LEU A 93 0.47 15.41 -19.20
CA LEU A 93 1.52 16.01 -20.01
C LEU A 93 0.96 16.49 -21.35
N ARG A 94 1.28 17.73 -21.73
CA ARG A 94 0.79 18.33 -22.97
C ARG A 94 1.16 17.52 -24.20
N ARG A 95 2.41 17.02 -24.28
CA ARG A 95 2.88 16.15 -25.38
C ARG A 95 2.04 14.91 -25.58
N ASN A 96 1.34 14.44 -24.53
CA ASN A 96 0.53 13.23 -24.52
C ASN A 96 -0.96 13.52 -24.73
N ARG A 97 -1.34 14.75 -25.17
CA ARG A 97 -2.73 15.04 -25.55
C ARG A 97 -3.14 14.21 -26.74
N LEU A 98 -4.34 13.61 -26.68
CA LEU A 98 -4.88 12.80 -27.76
C LEU A 98 -5.13 13.66 -29.02
N ASN A 99 -5.62 14.88 -28.82
CA ASN A 99 -5.75 15.86 -29.91
C ASN A 99 -4.37 16.47 -30.24
N PRO A 100 -3.78 16.22 -31.42
CA PRO A 100 -2.49 16.77 -31.81
C PRO A 100 -2.38 18.29 -31.69
N GLN A 101 -3.46 19.04 -32.01
CA GLN A 101 -3.48 20.51 -31.96
C GLN A 101 -3.30 21.03 -30.53
N GLU A 102 -3.61 20.24 -29.49
CA GLU A 102 -3.45 20.63 -28.09
C GLU A 102 -2.03 20.36 -27.56
N ARG A 103 -1.17 19.69 -28.34
CA ARG A 103 0.19 19.32 -27.91
C ARG A 103 1.14 20.50 -27.90
N ASN A 104 0.91 21.51 -28.77
CA ASN A 104 1.75 22.69 -28.87
C ASN A 104 1.13 23.91 -28.18
N LEU A 105 2.00 24.72 -27.55
CA LEU A 105 1.61 26.02 -26.97
C LEU A 105 1.59 27.14 -28.00
N ASN A 106 2.39 26.99 -29.05
CA ASN A 106 2.53 28.01 -30.10
C ASN A 106 1.52 27.72 -31.20
N THR A 107 0.55 28.59 -31.37
CA THR A 107 -0.50 28.49 -32.39
C THR A 107 0.03 28.66 -33.81
N ASP A 108 1.25 29.22 -33.97
CA ASP A 108 1.88 29.46 -35.28
C ASP A 108 2.61 28.22 -35.82
N ILE A 109 2.76 27.16 -35.00
CA ILE A 109 3.39 25.90 -35.38
C ILE A 109 2.31 24.91 -35.77
N THR A 110 2.31 24.48 -37.00
CA THR A 110 1.48 23.35 -37.46
C THR A 110 2.02 22.05 -36.89
N VAL A 111 1.22 21.38 -36.06
CA VAL A 111 1.55 20.04 -35.52
C VAL A 111 1.13 19.01 -36.58
N ASP A 112 2.04 18.11 -36.93
CA ASP A 112 1.69 16.97 -37.80
C ASP A 112 0.62 16.10 -37.12
N PRO A 113 -0.59 15.98 -37.67
CA PRO A 113 -1.64 15.15 -37.10
C PRO A 113 -1.30 13.66 -37.09
N ASN A 114 -0.33 13.25 -37.91
CA ASN A 114 0.14 11.87 -37.98
C ASN A 114 1.34 11.58 -37.07
N GLU A 115 1.81 12.57 -36.31
CA GLU A 115 2.90 12.37 -35.36
C GLU A 115 2.51 11.31 -34.30
N VAL A 116 3.24 10.21 -34.31
CA VAL A 116 3.04 9.11 -33.35
C VAL A 116 3.74 9.45 -32.06
N VAL A 117 2.97 9.70 -31.01
CA VAL A 117 3.50 9.88 -29.66
C VAL A 117 3.68 8.52 -29.01
N MET A 118 4.91 8.20 -28.61
CA MET A 118 5.20 6.99 -27.85
C MET A 118 5.09 7.25 -26.35
N ILE A 119 4.42 6.35 -25.64
CA ILE A 119 4.30 6.39 -24.18
C ILE A 119 4.82 5.09 -23.56
N SER A 120 5.35 5.20 -22.35
CA SER A 120 5.70 4.05 -21.53
C SER A 120 4.47 3.60 -20.75
N LYS A 121 4.18 2.31 -20.76
CA LYS A 121 3.05 1.69 -20.07
C LYS A 121 3.54 0.47 -19.30
N ASP A 122 3.20 0.42 -18.01
CA ASP A 122 3.43 -0.79 -17.23
C ASP A 122 2.36 -1.83 -17.52
N THR A 123 2.79 -3.04 -17.80
CA THR A 123 1.93 -4.20 -18.03
C THR A 123 2.40 -5.38 -17.19
N ALA A 124 1.49 -6.28 -16.88
CA ALA A 124 1.81 -7.47 -16.10
C ALA A 124 1.02 -8.69 -16.61
N TYR A 125 1.68 -9.84 -16.60
CA TYR A 125 1.07 -11.14 -16.89
C TYR A 125 1.70 -12.23 -16.02
N VAL A 126 1.01 -13.35 -15.94
CA VAL A 126 1.52 -14.57 -15.29
C VAL A 126 1.78 -15.58 -16.40
N ASP A 127 2.98 -16.17 -16.41
CA ASP A 127 3.35 -17.17 -17.40
C ASP A 127 2.78 -18.57 -17.07
N GLU A 128 3.00 -19.54 -17.95
CA GLU A 128 2.52 -20.92 -17.80
C GLU A 128 3.08 -21.63 -16.55
N ASN A 129 4.19 -21.14 -16.00
CA ASN A 129 4.82 -21.65 -14.78
C ASN A 129 4.32 -20.94 -13.51
N GLY A 130 3.40 -19.98 -13.64
CA GLY A 130 2.89 -19.19 -12.53
C GLY A 130 3.81 -18.04 -12.09
N VAL A 131 4.83 -17.70 -12.90
CA VAL A 131 5.76 -16.62 -12.61
C VAL A 131 5.16 -15.29 -13.05
N ILE A 132 5.19 -14.29 -12.16
CA ILE A 132 4.71 -12.95 -12.44
C ILE A 132 5.78 -12.18 -13.21
N HIS A 133 5.39 -11.62 -14.33
CA HIS A 133 6.17 -10.68 -15.13
C HIS A 133 5.51 -9.31 -15.08
N ASN A 134 6.24 -8.33 -14.56
CA ASN A 134 5.87 -6.92 -14.61
C ASN A 134 6.88 -6.21 -15.51
N GLU A 135 6.42 -5.63 -16.61
CA GLU A 135 7.26 -5.06 -17.65
C GLU A 135 6.77 -3.67 -18.03
N THR A 136 7.71 -2.79 -18.39
CA THR A 136 7.37 -1.49 -18.98
C THR A 136 7.56 -1.57 -20.49
N ILE A 137 6.48 -1.41 -21.24
CA ILE A 137 6.48 -1.42 -22.70
C ILE A 137 6.31 -0.01 -23.25
N ASN A 138 6.98 0.28 -24.37
CA ASN A 138 6.76 1.49 -25.13
C ASN A 138 5.76 1.21 -26.27
N ARG A 139 4.68 1.99 -26.33
CA ARG A 139 3.65 1.82 -27.35
C ARG A 139 3.13 3.15 -27.87
N PRO A 140 2.56 3.18 -29.09
CA PRO A 140 1.89 4.35 -29.61
C PRO A 140 0.70 4.75 -28.73
N LEU A 141 0.53 6.07 -28.50
CA LEU A 141 -0.65 6.61 -27.87
C LEU A 141 -1.81 6.61 -28.87
N THR A 142 -2.81 5.78 -28.63
CA THR A 142 -4.01 5.63 -29.47
C THR A 142 -5.28 6.06 -28.76
N GLY A 143 -5.29 6.03 -27.42
CA GLY A 143 -6.47 6.37 -26.66
C GLY A 143 -6.19 6.55 -25.16
N PRO A 144 -7.21 6.96 -24.39
CA PRO A 144 -7.05 7.19 -22.94
C PRO A 144 -6.68 5.93 -22.15
N TRP A 145 -7.00 4.75 -22.67
CA TRP A 145 -6.69 3.46 -22.04
C TRP A 145 -5.19 3.11 -22.08
N ASP A 146 -4.43 3.81 -22.89
CA ASP A 146 -2.98 3.60 -22.96
C ASP A 146 -2.26 4.08 -21.70
N PHE A 147 -2.89 4.95 -20.90
CA PHE A 147 -2.41 5.38 -19.59
C PHE A 147 -2.84 4.47 -18.43
N LEU A 148 -3.51 3.36 -18.72
CA LEU A 148 -3.93 2.40 -17.69
C LEU A 148 -2.83 1.37 -17.46
N ASN A 149 -2.04 1.56 -16.43
CA ASN A 149 -0.98 0.64 -16.02
C ASN A 149 -1.57 -0.56 -15.28
N THR A 150 -1.08 -1.76 -15.58
CA THR A 150 -1.51 -3.02 -14.97
C THR A 150 -0.38 -3.63 -14.15
N TYR A 151 -0.70 -4.07 -12.95
CA TYR A 151 0.23 -4.72 -12.03
C TYR A 151 -0.34 -6.03 -11.51
N ILE A 152 0.53 -7.03 -11.34
CA ILE A 152 0.22 -8.28 -10.64
C ILE A 152 1.25 -8.44 -9.52
N VAL A 153 0.78 -8.68 -8.31
CA VAL A 153 1.62 -8.84 -7.13
C VAL A 153 1.15 -10.05 -6.35
N ASN A 154 2.07 -10.93 -5.97
CA ASN A 154 1.77 -11.93 -4.96
C ASN A 154 1.56 -11.22 -3.61
N ILE A 155 0.40 -11.45 -2.99
CA ILE A 155 -0.03 -10.67 -1.82
C ILE A 155 0.22 -11.35 -0.48
N TYR A 156 0.73 -12.58 -0.49
CA TYR A 156 1.01 -13.28 0.76
C TYR A 156 2.26 -12.68 1.44
N PRO A 157 2.16 -12.25 2.71
CA PRO A 157 3.32 -11.71 3.42
C PRO A 157 4.42 -12.75 3.59
N ASP A 158 5.66 -12.32 3.51
CA ASP A 158 6.79 -13.20 3.80
C ASP A 158 6.95 -13.37 5.31
N THR A 159 6.45 -14.48 5.84
CA THR A 159 6.59 -14.81 7.26
C THR A 159 8.01 -15.22 7.65
N THR A 160 8.85 -15.61 6.68
CA THR A 160 10.24 -16.01 6.94
C THR A 160 11.11 -14.83 7.38
N CYS A 161 10.65 -13.59 7.18
CA CYS A 161 11.35 -12.38 7.64
C CYS A 161 11.64 -12.41 9.15
N TRP A 162 10.79 -13.04 9.98
CA TRP A 162 11.01 -13.16 11.41
C TRP A 162 12.28 -13.92 11.77
N VAL A 163 12.64 -14.93 10.99
CA VAL A 163 13.86 -15.73 11.18
C VAL A 163 15.04 -15.11 10.42
N ASN A 164 14.80 -14.60 9.21
CA ASN A 164 15.85 -14.02 8.36
C ASN A 164 16.46 -12.73 8.94
N ASP A 165 15.63 -11.88 9.55
CA ASP A 165 16.09 -10.61 10.16
C ASP A 165 16.87 -10.84 11.47
N PHE A 166 16.58 -11.95 12.19
CA PHE A 166 17.17 -12.26 13.51
C PHE A 166 17.57 -13.73 13.59
N ARG A 167 18.60 -14.12 12.88
CA ARG A 167 19.02 -15.52 12.66
C ARG A 167 19.33 -16.32 13.94
N ASN A 168 19.63 -15.66 15.06
CA ASN A 168 20.01 -16.29 16.31
C ASN A 168 18.92 -16.16 17.40
N SER A 169 17.67 -15.92 17.01
CA SER A 169 16.56 -15.78 17.94
C SER A 169 15.51 -16.86 17.68
N ASP A 170 14.77 -17.23 18.74
CA ASP A 170 13.69 -18.22 18.69
C ASP A 170 12.40 -17.63 18.09
N ASN A 171 12.51 -16.94 16.98
CA ASN A 171 11.39 -16.24 16.32
C ASN A 171 10.53 -17.14 15.43
N GLU A 172 10.76 -18.46 15.40
CA GLU A 172 9.93 -19.42 14.67
C GLU A 172 8.46 -19.38 15.08
N ILE A 173 8.18 -19.05 16.32
CA ILE A 173 6.81 -18.90 16.81
C ILE A 173 6.05 -17.79 16.05
N TYR A 174 6.71 -16.68 15.70
CA TYR A 174 6.11 -15.58 14.97
C TYR A 174 5.97 -15.90 13.48
N LEU A 175 6.93 -16.63 12.90
CA LEU A 175 6.83 -17.16 11.54
C LEU A 175 5.53 -17.94 11.34
N ARG A 176 5.16 -18.79 12.32
CA ARG A 176 3.98 -19.65 12.21
C ARG A 176 2.68 -18.94 12.59
N ASN A 177 2.72 -18.05 13.59
CA ASN A 177 1.51 -17.59 14.27
C ASN A 177 1.14 -16.14 13.97
N TYR A 178 2.05 -15.28 13.51
CA TYR A 178 1.80 -13.84 13.43
C TYR A 178 0.60 -13.48 12.52
N PHE A 179 0.42 -14.17 11.40
CA PHE A 179 -0.70 -13.97 10.48
C PHE A 179 -1.88 -14.92 10.69
N SER A 180 -1.66 -16.05 11.32
CA SER A 180 -2.69 -17.10 11.49
C SER A 180 -3.43 -17.01 12.82
N ASN A 181 -2.79 -16.53 13.88
CA ASN A 181 -3.38 -16.50 15.22
C ASN A 181 -4.16 -15.18 15.44
N PRO A 182 -5.45 -15.26 15.84
CA PRO A 182 -6.30 -14.11 16.11
C PRO A 182 -5.76 -13.11 17.15
N THR A 183 -4.85 -13.54 18.01
CA THR A 183 -4.18 -12.66 18.99
C THR A 183 -3.50 -11.47 18.33
N TYR A 184 -2.98 -11.65 17.10
CA TYR A 184 -2.29 -10.62 16.33
C TYR A 184 -3.20 -9.77 15.41
N ASN A 185 -4.53 -9.95 15.44
CA ASN A 185 -5.44 -9.23 14.55
C ASN A 185 -5.35 -7.70 14.66
N ASN A 186 -4.97 -7.19 15.82
CA ASN A 186 -4.81 -5.76 16.09
C ASN A 186 -3.33 -5.31 16.12
N TYR A 187 -2.43 -6.13 15.61
CA TYR A 187 -1.02 -5.80 15.45
C TYR A 187 -0.75 -5.25 14.04
N PRO A 188 0.32 -4.47 13.84
CA PRO A 188 0.66 -3.97 12.51
C PRO A 188 1.01 -5.10 11.56
N VAL A 189 0.71 -4.95 10.28
CA VAL A 189 1.21 -5.86 9.26
C VAL A 189 2.71 -5.67 9.06
N VAL A 190 3.46 -6.78 8.97
CA VAL A 190 4.89 -6.82 8.68
C VAL A 190 5.19 -7.92 7.67
N GLY A 191 6.43 -8.03 7.19
CA GLY A 191 6.77 -9.03 6.18
C GLY A 191 6.16 -8.71 4.81
N VAL A 192 5.90 -7.44 4.54
CA VAL A 192 5.29 -6.96 3.28
C VAL A 192 6.28 -6.10 2.51
N THR A 193 6.32 -6.31 1.20
CA THR A 193 7.10 -5.49 0.27
C THR A 193 6.38 -4.16 0.00
N TRP A 194 7.10 -3.22 -0.58
CA TRP A 194 6.54 -1.95 -1.03
C TRP A 194 5.45 -2.15 -2.10
N GLU A 195 5.64 -3.12 -3.00
CA GLU A 195 4.65 -3.48 -4.01
C GLU A 195 3.37 -4.04 -3.40
N GLN A 196 3.49 -4.90 -2.39
CA GLN A 196 2.33 -5.44 -1.67
C GLN A 196 1.55 -4.35 -0.93
N ALA A 197 2.27 -3.38 -0.34
CA ALA A 197 1.64 -2.23 0.31
C ALA A 197 0.86 -1.35 -0.69
N ASN A 198 1.39 -1.12 -1.89
CA ASN A 198 0.68 -0.41 -2.96
C ASN A 198 -0.52 -1.20 -3.47
N ALA A 199 -0.40 -2.52 -3.65
CA ALA A 199 -1.51 -3.39 -4.03
C ALA A 199 -2.66 -3.32 -3.02
N PHE A 200 -2.35 -3.31 -1.72
CA PHE A 200 -3.35 -3.10 -0.68
C PHE A 200 -4.03 -1.74 -0.78
N CYS A 201 -3.30 -0.66 -1.04
CA CYS A 201 -3.86 0.67 -1.25
C CYS A 201 -4.83 0.69 -2.44
N ALA A 202 -4.49 0.01 -3.54
CA ALA A 202 -5.35 -0.14 -4.70
C ALA A 202 -6.64 -0.90 -4.35
N TRP A 203 -6.53 -2.07 -3.72
CA TRP A 203 -7.68 -2.84 -3.25
C TRP A 203 -8.58 -2.03 -2.33
N ARG A 204 -8.01 -1.34 -1.34
CA ARG A 204 -8.75 -0.51 -0.40
C ARG A 204 -9.52 0.61 -1.09
N THR A 205 -8.95 1.15 -2.16
CA THR A 205 -9.63 2.14 -3.02
C THR A 205 -10.84 1.53 -3.69
N ASP A 206 -10.66 0.41 -4.38
CA ASP A 206 -11.73 -0.27 -5.11
C ASP A 206 -12.85 -0.73 -4.16
N TYR A 207 -12.48 -1.22 -2.98
CA TYR A 207 -13.42 -1.60 -1.93
C TYR A 207 -14.24 -0.41 -1.44
N LEU A 208 -13.61 0.76 -1.24
CA LEU A 208 -14.31 1.99 -0.85
C LEU A 208 -15.25 2.49 -1.96
N LEU A 209 -14.75 2.55 -3.20
CA LEU A 209 -15.50 3.09 -4.33
C LEU A 209 -16.79 2.30 -4.63
N LYS A 210 -16.78 0.98 -4.40
CA LYS A 210 -17.96 0.13 -4.55
C LYS A 210 -19.13 0.53 -3.65
N GLY A 211 -18.82 0.99 -2.42
CA GLY A 211 -19.83 1.41 -1.44
C GLY A 211 -20.43 2.79 -1.70
N LEU A 212 -19.80 3.61 -2.54
CA LEU A 212 -20.12 5.04 -2.67
C LEU A 212 -21.01 5.41 -3.87
N GLY A 213 -21.27 4.49 -4.81
CA GLY A 213 -22.11 4.75 -5.97
C GLY A 213 -21.69 6.01 -6.74
N ARG A 214 -22.59 7.02 -6.87
CA ARG A 214 -22.31 8.27 -7.60
C ARG A 214 -21.24 9.15 -6.95
N GLU A 215 -21.03 9.02 -5.66
CA GLU A 215 -20.01 9.80 -4.92
C GLU A 215 -18.59 9.29 -5.18
N ALA A 216 -18.43 8.08 -5.72
CA ALA A 216 -17.14 7.48 -6.05
C ALA A 216 -16.25 8.38 -6.92
N ARG A 217 -16.83 9.18 -7.83
CA ARG A 217 -16.12 10.10 -8.72
C ARG A 217 -15.36 11.23 -8.01
N TYR A 218 -15.70 11.53 -6.77
CA TYR A 218 -15.06 12.60 -5.97
C TYR A 218 -14.02 12.07 -5.00
N VAL A 219 -13.86 10.76 -4.93
CA VAL A 219 -12.98 10.11 -3.96
C VAL A 219 -11.64 9.83 -4.60
N GLN A 220 -10.59 10.40 -4.02
CA GLN A 220 -9.21 10.11 -4.42
C GLN A 220 -8.79 8.71 -3.99
N ARG A 221 -7.86 8.13 -4.73
CA ARG A 221 -7.34 6.79 -4.42
C ARG A 221 -6.51 6.78 -3.14
N TYR A 222 -6.57 5.66 -2.41
CA TYR A 222 -5.58 5.39 -1.38
C TYR A 222 -4.22 5.13 -2.01
N ARG A 223 -3.18 5.59 -1.34
CA ARG A 223 -1.78 5.39 -1.70
C ARG A 223 -0.91 5.37 -0.45
N LEU A 224 0.35 5.02 -0.60
CA LEU A 224 1.34 5.29 0.43
C LEU A 224 1.55 6.81 0.58
N PRO A 225 1.87 7.31 1.78
CA PRO A 225 2.27 8.70 1.95
C PRO A 225 3.59 8.96 1.25
N THR A 226 3.80 10.17 0.77
CA THR A 226 5.15 10.64 0.47
C THR A 226 5.93 10.78 1.77
N GLU A 227 7.26 10.82 1.67
CA GLU A 227 8.11 11.03 2.85
C GLU A 227 7.79 12.35 3.56
N ALA A 228 7.55 13.42 2.79
CA ALA A 228 7.20 14.74 3.32
C ALA A 228 5.82 14.74 4.01
N GLU A 229 4.81 14.08 3.41
CA GLU A 229 3.49 13.93 4.04
C GLU A 229 3.57 13.15 5.35
N TRP A 230 4.36 12.07 5.35
CA TRP A 230 4.56 11.25 6.54
C TRP A 230 5.20 12.06 7.67
N GLU A 231 6.28 12.80 7.38
CA GLU A 231 6.97 13.63 8.37
C GLU A 231 6.08 14.75 8.90
N TYR A 232 5.38 15.46 8.00
CA TYR A 232 4.42 16.48 8.40
C TYR A 232 3.33 15.92 9.32
N ALA A 233 2.81 14.75 9.01
CA ALA A 233 1.81 14.07 9.82
C ALA A 233 2.36 13.64 11.18
N ALA A 234 3.60 13.17 11.24
CA ALA A 234 4.27 12.75 12.48
C ALA A 234 4.56 13.93 13.41
N ARG A 235 5.12 15.02 12.88
CA ARG A 235 5.46 16.22 13.67
C ARG A 235 4.24 16.90 14.29
N GLY A 236 3.06 16.71 13.72
CA GLY A 236 1.85 17.33 14.24
C GLY A 236 1.85 18.85 14.14
N LYS A 237 1.11 19.50 15.02
CA LYS A 237 0.96 20.97 15.02
C LYS A 237 2.18 21.70 15.59
N ASN A 238 2.89 21.08 16.53
CA ASN A 238 3.98 21.72 17.28
C ASN A 238 5.33 21.60 16.57
N GLN A 239 5.41 20.77 15.53
CA GLN A 239 6.64 20.51 14.78
C GLN A 239 7.79 19.95 15.62
N ASP A 240 7.46 19.21 16.69
CA ASP A 240 8.42 18.66 17.63
C ASP A 240 9.28 17.55 17.03
N GLU A 241 10.34 17.19 17.74
CA GLU A 241 11.28 16.13 17.34
C GLU A 241 10.61 14.76 17.37
N PHE A 242 9.70 14.53 18.31
CA PHE A 242 8.87 13.35 18.44
C PHE A 242 7.39 13.68 18.13
N PRO A 243 6.54 12.66 17.84
CA PRO A 243 5.11 12.89 17.56
C PRO A 243 4.30 13.44 18.77
N TRP A 244 4.85 13.46 19.95
CA TRP A 244 4.23 13.94 21.18
C TRP A 244 4.87 15.25 21.65
N ASP A 245 4.15 16.00 22.49
CA ASP A 245 4.54 17.34 22.96
C ASP A 245 5.64 17.32 24.06
N ASN A 246 6.60 16.41 23.96
CA ASN A 246 7.69 16.27 24.91
C ASN A 246 8.98 15.83 24.20
N GLN A 247 10.11 16.35 24.63
CA GLN A 247 11.42 15.94 24.11
C GLN A 247 11.91 14.62 24.69
N ASN A 248 11.24 14.07 25.70
CA ASN A 248 11.58 12.80 26.32
C ASN A 248 10.72 11.68 25.75
N VAL A 249 11.29 10.48 25.69
CA VAL A 249 10.57 9.26 25.30
C VAL A 249 9.74 8.64 26.40
N LYS A 250 9.77 9.25 27.61
CA LYS A 250 9.04 8.82 28.80
C LYS A 250 8.24 9.96 29.42
N SER A 251 7.09 9.61 29.98
CA SER A 251 6.33 10.48 30.87
C SER A 251 7.04 10.66 32.21
N GLY A 252 6.59 11.67 32.98
CA GLY A 252 7.05 11.88 34.37
C GLY A 252 6.83 10.68 35.29
N ASN A 253 5.90 9.79 34.96
CA ASN A 253 5.61 8.54 35.68
C ASN A 253 6.44 7.34 35.17
N GLY A 254 7.38 7.57 34.26
CA GLY A 254 8.27 6.52 33.72
C GLY A 254 7.68 5.67 32.61
N CYS A 255 6.43 5.90 32.17
CA CYS A 255 5.83 5.18 31.04
C CYS A 255 6.41 5.65 29.71
N PHE A 256 6.72 4.74 28.82
CA PHE A 256 7.18 5.06 27.47
C PHE A 256 6.04 5.52 26.57
N PHE A 257 6.34 6.39 25.60
CA PHE A 257 5.38 6.93 24.64
C PHE A 257 5.32 6.14 23.32
N ALA A 258 6.23 5.17 23.13
CA ALA A 258 6.31 4.36 21.92
C ALA A 258 6.90 2.99 22.23
N ASN A 259 6.70 2.04 21.31
CA ASN A 259 7.36 0.73 21.30
C ASN A 259 8.66 0.82 20.50
N PHE A 260 9.80 0.71 21.17
CA PHE A 260 11.14 0.80 20.58
C PHE A 260 12.14 0.08 21.49
N LYS A 261 13.42 0.08 21.15
CA LYS A 261 14.49 -0.53 21.95
C LYS A 261 15.10 0.51 22.92
N PRO A 262 14.59 0.61 24.16
CA PRO A 262 14.90 1.75 25.03
C PRO A 262 16.30 1.75 25.62
N ASP A 263 16.86 0.56 25.93
CA ASP A 263 18.14 0.47 26.66
C ASP A 263 18.97 -0.74 26.21
N ARG A 264 20.29 -0.65 26.35
CA ARG A 264 21.19 -1.80 26.17
C ARG A 264 20.94 -2.84 27.27
N GLY A 265 20.73 -4.10 26.87
CA GLY A 265 20.55 -5.23 27.79
C GLY A 265 19.14 -5.41 28.35
N ASN A 266 18.26 -4.41 28.26
CA ASN A 266 16.84 -4.54 28.61
C ASN A 266 15.96 -3.98 27.48
N TYR A 267 15.80 -4.78 26.43
CA TYR A 267 15.08 -4.41 25.21
C TYR A 267 13.56 -4.41 25.36
N THR A 268 13.04 -4.95 26.47
CA THR A 268 11.62 -5.06 26.77
C THR A 268 11.17 -4.06 27.83
N LYS A 269 11.98 -3.06 28.15
CA LYS A 269 11.69 -2.09 29.19
C LYS A 269 10.45 -1.25 28.91
N ASP A 270 10.09 -1.07 27.64
CA ASP A 270 8.86 -0.43 27.19
C ASP A 270 7.62 -1.35 27.31
N GLY A 271 7.80 -2.62 27.70
CA GLY A 271 6.75 -3.60 27.88
C GLY A 271 6.54 -4.54 26.67
N ASN A 272 7.30 -4.39 25.59
CA ASN A 272 7.14 -5.17 24.37
C ASN A 272 8.47 -5.79 23.92
N LEU A 273 8.44 -7.03 23.43
CA LEU A 273 9.60 -7.72 22.85
C LEU A 273 9.69 -7.52 21.33
N ILE A 274 8.52 -7.43 20.70
CA ILE A 274 8.33 -7.26 19.25
C ILE A 274 7.30 -6.15 19.01
N THR A 275 6.59 -6.20 17.90
CA THR A 275 5.45 -5.32 17.63
C THR A 275 4.43 -5.33 18.77
N SER A 276 3.73 -4.23 18.95
CA SER A 276 2.61 -4.07 19.87
C SER A 276 1.29 -3.90 19.12
N LYS A 277 0.16 -4.02 19.83
CA LYS A 277 -1.14 -3.66 19.26
C LYS A 277 -1.13 -2.20 18.81
N VAL A 278 -1.76 -1.92 17.66
CA VAL A 278 -1.87 -0.55 17.15
C VAL A 278 -2.71 0.32 18.07
N GLY A 279 -2.28 1.57 18.25
CA GLY A 279 -3.04 2.58 19.00
C GLY A 279 -3.02 2.41 20.52
N ILE A 280 -2.08 1.66 21.10
CA ILE A 280 -1.96 1.54 22.57
C ILE A 280 -1.26 2.75 23.19
N TYR A 281 -0.49 3.48 22.42
CA TYR A 281 0.16 4.71 22.83
C TYR A 281 -0.69 5.92 22.46
N GLY A 282 -0.39 7.09 23.03
CA GLY A 282 -1.14 8.32 22.78
C GLY A 282 -1.07 8.76 21.31
N ALA A 283 -2.15 9.37 20.82
CA ALA A 283 -2.17 10.00 19.51
C ALA A 283 -1.38 11.32 19.54
N ASN A 284 -0.76 11.69 18.42
CA ASN A 284 -0.18 13.02 18.27
C ASN A 284 -1.24 14.12 18.11
N SER A 285 -0.83 15.37 18.00
CA SER A 285 -1.73 16.54 17.88
C SER A 285 -2.61 16.54 16.62
N ASN A 286 -2.31 15.69 15.62
CA ASN A 286 -3.14 15.44 14.46
C ASN A 286 -4.09 14.24 14.64
N GLY A 287 -4.13 13.61 15.82
CA GLY A 287 -4.95 12.43 16.11
C GLY A 287 -4.41 11.13 15.51
N LEU A 288 -3.12 11.06 15.16
CA LEU A 288 -2.48 9.89 14.57
C LEU A 288 -1.71 9.11 15.62
N PHE A 289 -1.86 7.78 15.58
CA PHE A 289 -1.20 6.83 16.48
C PHE A 289 0.03 6.21 15.83
N ASP A 290 0.95 5.73 16.66
CA ASP A 290 2.11 4.91 16.26
C ASP A 290 2.97 5.59 15.18
N MET A 291 3.11 6.94 15.24
CA MET A 291 3.98 7.68 14.33
C MET A 291 5.46 7.60 14.73
N ALA A 292 5.78 6.94 15.83
CA ALA A 292 7.12 6.64 16.28
C ALA A 292 7.15 5.24 16.89
N GLY A 293 8.11 4.42 16.49
CA GLY A 293 8.26 3.05 16.96
C GLY A 293 7.17 2.09 16.43
N ASN A 294 6.99 0.98 17.09
CA ASN A 294 6.20 -0.17 16.69
C ASN A 294 6.72 -0.79 15.38
N VAL A 295 6.31 -0.31 14.23
CA VAL A 295 6.90 -0.68 12.93
C VAL A 295 7.30 0.56 12.15
N ALA A 296 8.43 0.51 11.46
CA ALA A 296 8.78 1.51 10.48
C ALA A 296 7.84 1.39 9.26
N GLU A 297 7.62 2.47 8.54
CA GLU A 297 6.57 2.52 7.54
C GLU A 297 7.08 2.88 6.15
N TRP A 298 6.65 2.10 5.15
CA TRP A 298 6.89 2.39 3.75
C TRP A 298 6.29 3.74 3.34
N THR A 299 7.07 4.51 2.59
CA THR A 299 6.59 5.70 1.86
C THR A 299 6.64 5.47 0.35
N SER A 300 5.99 6.34 -0.43
CA SER A 300 6.08 6.28 -1.90
C SER A 300 7.43 6.77 -2.43
N THR A 301 8.13 7.59 -1.66
CA THR A 301 9.32 8.33 -2.08
C THR A 301 10.55 7.43 -2.19
N ILE A 302 11.35 7.61 -3.25
CA ILE A 302 12.69 7.03 -3.34
C ILE A 302 13.59 7.65 -2.26
N TYR A 303 14.38 6.77 -1.64
CA TYR A 303 15.42 7.25 -0.75
C TYR A 303 16.64 7.76 -1.54
N THR A 304 17.01 9.00 -1.25
CA THR A 304 18.27 9.61 -1.69
C THR A 304 19.01 10.17 -0.50
N GLU A 305 20.34 10.10 -0.53
CA GLU A 305 21.17 10.69 0.53
C GLU A 305 21.09 12.21 0.54
N ALA A 306 20.89 12.83 -0.63
CA ALA A 306 20.68 14.26 -0.77
C ALA A 306 19.33 14.74 -0.17
N GLY A 307 18.40 13.81 0.12
CA GLY A 307 17.14 14.15 0.77
C GLY A 307 16.32 15.15 -0.04
N VAL A 308 15.86 16.21 0.65
CA VAL A 308 15.04 17.27 0.06
C VAL A 308 15.78 18.09 -1.01
N ASP A 309 17.10 18.15 -0.96
CA ASP A 309 17.89 18.90 -1.96
C ASP A 309 17.78 18.31 -3.37
N ALA A 310 17.39 17.03 -3.47
CA ALA A 310 17.12 16.37 -4.74
C ALA A 310 15.68 16.59 -5.26
N MET A 311 14.84 17.28 -4.50
CA MET A 311 13.42 17.46 -4.79
C MET A 311 13.12 18.87 -5.30
N ASN A 312 12.03 19.00 -6.07
CA ASN A 312 11.54 20.29 -6.50
C ASN A 312 10.79 21.00 -5.36
N ASP A 313 11.07 22.28 -5.12
CA ASP A 313 10.44 23.08 -4.05
C ASP A 313 8.92 23.17 -4.16
N LEU A 314 8.39 23.18 -5.37
CA LEU A 314 6.94 23.28 -5.63
C LEU A 314 6.21 21.94 -5.50
N ASN A 315 6.92 20.84 -5.73
CA ASN A 315 6.38 19.48 -5.57
C ASN A 315 7.50 18.57 -5.05
N PRO A 316 7.68 18.49 -3.73
CA PRO A 316 8.74 17.70 -3.09
C PRO A 316 8.41 16.20 -3.16
N GLN A 317 8.17 15.70 -4.36
CA GLN A 317 7.82 14.32 -4.62
C GLN A 317 8.86 13.71 -5.56
N LEU A 318 9.46 12.64 -5.11
CA LEU A 318 10.40 11.85 -5.89
C LEU A 318 9.89 10.40 -5.94
N ASP A 319 8.90 10.21 -6.79
CA ASP A 319 8.28 8.89 -6.99
C ASP A 319 8.90 8.22 -8.20
N TYR A 320 9.39 7.01 -8.00
CA TYR A 320 9.86 6.15 -9.06
C TYR A 320 9.61 4.70 -8.67
N LYS A 321 9.00 3.92 -9.54
CA LYS A 321 8.87 2.48 -9.38
C LYS A 321 10.01 1.84 -10.15
N ALA A 322 11.02 1.35 -9.43
CA ALA A 322 12.17 0.73 -10.05
C ALA A 322 11.79 -0.60 -10.72
N ALA A 323 12.24 -0.80 -11.95
CA ALA A 323 12.14 -2.05 -12.68
C ALA A 323 13.15 -3.09 -12.12
N LYS A 324 12.99 -4.35 -12.53
CA LYS A 324 13.88 -5.44 -12.09
C LYS A 324 15.33 -5.20 -12.49
N GLU A 325 15.53 -4.62 -13.65
CA GLU A 325 16.83 -4.35 -14.28
C GLU A 325 17.50 -3.08 -13.76
N ASP A 326 16.74 -2.23 -13.08
CA ASP A 326 17.27 -0.97 -12.56
C ASP A 326 18.37 -1.17 -11.53
N PRO A 327 19.33 -0.22 -11.44
CA PRO A 327 20.35 -0.22 -10.42
C PRO A 327 19.76 -0.25 -9.00
N TYR A 328 20.41 -0.95 -8.09
CA TYR A 328 19.96 -1.09 -6.69
C TYR A 328 19.66 0.24 -5.99
N ARG A 329 20.41 1.29 -6.31
CA ARG A 329 20.18 2.64 -5.75
C ARG A 329 18.76 3.17 -6.01
N LEU A 330 18.15 2.83 -7.16
CA LEU A 330 16.81 3.25 -7.53
C LEU A 330 15.72 2.39 -6.88
N LYS A 331 16.08 1.22 -6.35
CA LYS A 331 15.17 0.29 -5.65
C LYS A 331 14.99 0.63 -4.18
N LYS A 332 15.73 1.59 -3.64
CA LYS A 332 15.62 2.05 -2.26
C LYS A 332 14.38 2.91 -2.08
N LYS A 333 13.50 2.54 -1.16
CA LYS A 333 12.34 3.34 -0.75
C LYS A 333 12.57 3.94 0.62
N SER A 334 12.15 5.17 0.82
CA SER A 334 12.23 5.81 2.12
C SER A 334 11.27 5.13 3.10
N VAL A 335 11.78 4.86 4.30
CA VAL A 335 11.06 4.25 5.41
C VAL A 335 11.17 5.16 6.62
N ARG A 336 10.08 5.36 7.33
CA ARG A 336 9.97 6.37 8.39
C ARG A 336 9.45 5.78 9.71
N GLY A 337 9.66 6.49 10.81
CA GLY A 337 9.07 6.20 12.12
C GLY A 337 9.93 5.36 13.06
N GLY A 338 10.89 4.59 12.54
CA GLY A 338 11.62 3.59 13.33
C GLY A 338 10.69 2.46 13.81
N SER A 339 11.23 1.50 14.51
CA SER A 339 10.49 0.29 14.88
C SER A 339 10.85 -0.24 16.28
N TRP A 340 10.16 -1.30 16.71
CA TRP A 340 10.38 -2.00 17.97
C TRP A 340 11.84 -2.45 18.21
N LYS A 341 12.61 -2.64 17.13
CA LYS A 341 14.02 -3.04 17.21
C LYS A 341 15.01 -1.88 17.29
N ASP A 342 14.54 -0.65 17.03
CA ASP A 342 15.39 0.50 16.83
C ASP A 342 15.57 1.33 18.12
N PRO A 343 16.73 1.96 18.36
CA PRO A 343 16.94 2.83 19.50
C PRO A 343 16.22 4.19 19.33
N GLU A 344 16.17 4.96 20.40
CA GLU A 344 15.50 6.25 20.49
C GLU A 344 15.79 7.22 19.34
N SER A 345 17.05 7.29 18.89
CA SER A 345 17.45 8.19 17.80
C SER A 345 16.74 7.90 16.46
N TYR A 346 16.30 6.65 16.27
CA TYR A 346 15.68 6.20 15.02
C TYR A 346 14.16 6.43 15.00
N ILE A 347 13.53 6.67 16.17
CA ILE A 347 12.08 6.92 16.25
C ILE A 347 11.72 8.41 16.22
N ARG A 348 12.71 9.30 16.00
CA ARG A 348 12.48 10.73 15.81
C ARG A 348 11.74 10.99 14.50
N SER A 349 10.84 11.98 14.50
CA SER A 349 10.01 12.31 13.32
C SER A 349 10.84 12.64 12.08
N ALA A 350 12.02 13.25 12.23
CA ALA A 350 12.92 13.60 11.15
C ALA A 350 13.83 12.45 10.68
N TRP A 351 13.90 11.35 11.45
CA TRP A 351 14.83 10.27 11.11
C TRP A 351 14.42 9.60 9.80
N ARG A 352 15.41 9.44 8.90
CA ARG A 352 15.23 8.83 7.58
C ARG A 352 16.01 7.53 7.51
N THR A 353 15.35 6.49 7.01
CA THR A 353 16.00 5.23 6.67
C THR A 353 15.44 4.71 5.36
N TRP A 354 15.91 3.58 4.90
CA TRP A 354 15.48 2.99 3.64
C TRP A 354 15.52 1.46 3.70
N GLU A 355 14.75 0.86 2.81
CA GLU A 355 14.87 -0.56 2.48
C GLU A 355 14.62 -0.73 0.97
N TYR A 356 15.06 -1.84 0.41
CA TYR A 356 14.76 -2.17 -0.97
C TYR A 356 13.28 -2.50 -1.15
N GLN A 357 12.67 -2.01 -2.23
CA GLN A 357 11.21 -2.14 -2.47
C GLN A 357 10.70 -3.59 -2.49
N ASN A 358 11.56 -4.55 -2.78
CA ASN A 358 11.26 -5.98 -2.85
C ASN A 358 11.69 -6.77 -1.60
N GLN A 359 12.18 -6.11 -0.54
CA GLN A 359 12.63 -6.78 0.68
C GLN A 359 11.61 -6.63 1.80
N PRO A 360 10.89 -7.70 2.15
CA PRO A 360 10.01 -7.71 3.31
C PRO A 360 10.83 -7.78 4.59
N ARG A 361 10.38 -7.08 5.64
CA ARG A 361 11.02 -7.06 6.96
C ARG A 361 10.01 -7.28 8.07
N SER A 362 10.43 -7.93 9.15
CA SER A 362 9.63 -8.15 10.36
C SER A 362 9.37 -6.88 11.19
N TYR A 363 9.98 -5.78 10.80
CA TYR A 363 9.90 -4.48 11.46
C TYR A 363 9.45 -3.34 10.55
N ILE A 364 9.04 -3.64 9.31
CA ILE A 364 8.50 -2.66 8.36
C ILE A 364 7.07 -3.03 8.00
N GLY A 365 6.18 -2.08 8.19
CA GLY A 365 4.79 -2.09 7.77
C GLY A 365 4.45 -0.90 6.89
N PHE A 366 3.20 -0.45 6.90
CA PHE A 366 2.78 0.73 6.15
C PHE A 366 1.46 1.30 6.67
N ARG A 367 1.20 2.55 6.28
CA ARG A 367 -0.12 3.18 6.40
C ARG A 367 -0.58 3.74 5.06
N CYS A 368 -1.89 3.78 4.85
CA CYS A 368 -2.47 4.38 3.66
C CYS A 368 -2.90 5.81 3.95
N VAL A 369 -2.70 6.68 2.97
CA VAL A 369 -3.23 8.04 2.95
C VAL A 369 -4.14 8.24 1.75
N ARG A 370 -4.97 9.27 1.81
CA ARG A 370 -5.85 9.69 0.73
C ARG A 370 -5.91 11.20 0.69
N SER A 371 -5.70 11.79 -0.47
CA SER A 371 -5.87 13.22 -0.68
C SER A 371 -7.35 13.58 -0.58
N LEU A 372 -7.66 14.72 0.05
CA LEU A 372 -9.00 15.28 0.01
C LEU A 372 -9.17 16.03 -1.31
N ALA A 373 -10.11 15.60 -2.14
CA ALA A 373 -10.59 16.47 -3.20
C ALA A 373 -11.39 17.58 -2.52
N SER A 374 -10.95 18.83 -2.60
CA SER A 374 -11.78 19.96 -2.20
C SER A 374 -13.04 19.95 -3.06
N SER A 375 -14.13 19.40 -2.53
CA SER A 375 -15.41 19.58 -3.20
C SER A 375 -15.74 21.06 -3.08
N SER A 376 -15.96 21.73 -4.23
CA SER A 376 -16.47 23.10 -4.27
C SER A 376 -17.76 23.26 -3.44
N SER A 377 -18.43 22.14 -3.10
CA SER A 377 -19.62 22.09 -2.24
C SER A 377 -19.32 22.20 -0.75
N GLU A 378 -18.15 21.73 -0.25
CA GLU A 378 -17.78 21.86 1.18
C GLU A 378 -17.22 23.26 1.46
N ALA A 379 -16.40 23.81 0.57
CA ALA A 379 -15.96 25.20 0.62
C ALA A 379 -17.17 26.18 0.56
N ALA A 380 -18.20 25.85 -0.25
CA ALA A 380 -19.44 26.62 -0.30
C ALA A 380 -20.30 26.48 0.97
N LYS A 381 -20.27 25.33 1.66
CA LYS A 381 -20.95 25.10 2.94
C LYS A 381 -20.25 25.80 4.11
N GLU A 382 -18.92 25.81 4.15
CA GLU A 382 -18.15 26.55 5.16
C GLU A 382 -18.26 28.05 4.98
N ASN A 383 -18.22 28.58 3.74
CA ASN A 383 -18.48 29.98 3.47
C ASN A 383 -19.91 30.41 3.81
N LYS A 384 -20.92 29.54 3.65
CA LYS A 384 -22.28 29.82 4.12
C LYS A 384 -22.43 29.80 5.63
N LYS A 385 -21.65 28.94 6.34
CA LYS A 385 -21.64 28.91 7.82
C LYS A 385 -20.91 30.12 8.39
N SER A 386 -19.81 30.56 7.80
CA SER A 386 -19.05 31.73 8.23
C SER A 386 -19.82 33.03 7.97
N SER A 387 -20.54 33.15 6.86
CA SER A 387 -21.37 34.32 6.56
C SER A 387 -22.63 34.42 7.43
N LYS A 388 -23.20 33.29 7.90
CA LYS A 388 -24.29 33.30 8.89
C LYS A 388 -23.81 33.67 10.32
N LYS A 389 -22.55 33.37 10.65
CA LYS A 389 -21.97 33.74 11.94
C LYS A 389 -21.56 35.23 12.05
N LYS A 390 -21.36 35.90 10.89
CA LYS A 390 -21.10 37.36 10.82
C LYS A 390 -22.36 38.22 10.76
N ARG A 391 -23.56 37.61 10.68
CA ARG A 391 -24.85 38.30 10.63
C ARG A 391 -25.68 38.10 11.92
N ARG A 392 -25.08 37.53 12.95
CA ARG A 392 -25.59 37.51 14.34
C ARG A 392 -24.56 38.22 15.24
#